data_ca53245547a2451097208b0f642eeaa3
#
_entry.id   ca53245547a2451097208b0f642eeaa3
#
_cell.length_a   1.000
_cell.length_b   1.000
_cell.length_c   1.000
_cell.angle_alpha   90.00
_cell.angle_beta   90.00
_cell.angle_gamma   90.00
#
_symmetry.space_group_name_H-M   'P 1'
#
loop_
_entity.id
_entity.type
_entity.pdbx_description
1 polymer ?
#
loop_
_entity_poly.entity_id
_entity_poly.type
_entity_poly.pdbx_seq_one_letter_code
_entity_poly.pdbx_strand_id
1 'polypeptide(L)'
;CLISGLLMVSTAIVWFEDYWFQTTTYRSISIMVFILGFSAYFLKSNLLSALSILSLSTLLSLGVGYEFASYFIWVEYPLLTIISFSILAICFYSLSKKVNVDDEKLLVTGSRVSVLLVNLGFWIGSLWGDLWLESAHFFSITWALAILGTGFWAWKANRVWLINVLGVFGSVHFYTQWFETLGAQPGSLFFGGVIAVGIAILFKRFNHNLKMEIKDNKLFK
;
A
#
# COMPACT_ATOMS: atom_id res chain seq x y z
N CYS A 1 -0.26 -24.86 8.27
CA CYS A 1 -1.11 -25.19 9.44
C CYS A 1 -1.13 -24.07 10.50
N LEU A 2 0.03 -23.55 10.99
CA LEU A 2 0.05 -22.55 12.07
C LEU A 2 -0.58 -21.21 11.67
N ILE A 3 -0.27 -20.70 10.48
CA ILE A 3 -0.82 -19.44 9.95
C ILE A 3 -2.32 -19.55 9.72
N SER A 4 -2.79 -20.65 9.14
CA SER A 4 -4.23 -20.89 8.96
C SER A 4 -4.97 -21.01 10.30
N GLY A 5 -4.36 -21.66 11.31
CA GLY A 5 -4.90 -21.71 12.65
C GLY A 5 -5.03 -20.33 13.31
N LEU A 6 -4.00 -19.49 13.20
CA LEU A 6 -4.02 -18.12 13.73
C LEU A 6 -5.07 -17.24 13.03
N LEU A 7 -5.24 -17.37 11.72
CA LEU A 7 -6.30 -16.67 11.01
C LEU A 7 -7.70 -17.15 11.43
N MET A 8 -7.88 -18.45 11.61
CA MET A 8 -9.15 -18.99 12.12
C MET A 8 -9.46 -18.51 13.53
N VAL A 9 -8.46 -18.49 14.42
CA VAL A 9 -8.64 -17.99 15.78
C VAL A 9 -8.99 -16.49 15.79
N SER A 10 -8.27 -15.69 14.98
CA SER A 10 -8.54 -14.25 14.92
C SER A 10 -9.94 -13.95 14.35
N THR A 11 -10.37 -14.66 13.29
CA THR A 11 -11.74 -14.51 12.75
C THR A 11 -12.80 -15.03 13.71
N ALA A 12 -12.55 -16.11 14.44
CA ALA A 12 -13.47 -16.64 15.44
C ALA A 12 -13.65 -15.65 16.61
N ILE A 13 -12.59 -14.95 17.04
CA ILE A 13 -12.67 -13.93 18.09
C ILE A 13 -13.54 -12.75 17.61
N VAL A 14 -13.32 -12.26 16.38
CA VAL A 14 -14.12 -11.17 15.79
C VAL A 14 -15.60 -11.58 15.74
N TRP A 15 -15.89 -12.78 15.22
CA TRP A 15 -17.26 -13.30 15.12
C TRP A 15 -17.92 -13.47 16.50
N PHE A 16 -17.18 -14.00 17.49
CA PHE A 16 -17.68 -14.19 18.86
C PHE A 16 -18.01 -12.87 19.55
N GLU A 17 -17.15 -11.86 19.41
CA GLU A 17 -17.40 -10.53 19.98
C GLU A 17 -18.59 -9.84 19.33
N ASP A 18 -18.74 -9.92 18.01
CA ASP A 18 -19.87 -9.34 17.28
C ASP A 18 -21.19 -9.99 17.68
N TYR A 19 -21.21 -11.32 17.79
CA TYR A 19 -22.40 -12.09 18.14
C TYR A 19 -22.87 -11.91 19.60
N TRP A 20 -21.92 -11.90 20.56
CA TRP A 20 -22.27 -11.89 21.97
C TRP A 20 -22.33 -10.52 22.62
N PHE A 21 -21.52 -9.59 22.20
CA PHE A 21 -21.37 -8.30 22.86
C PHE A 21 -21.95 -7.13 22.07
N GLN A 22 -22.32 -7.31 20.79
CA GLN A 22 -22.77 -6.21 19.90
C GLN A 22 -21.87 -4.98 20.03
N THR A 23 -20.59 -5.22 20.32
CA THR A 23 -19.61 -4.18 20.58
C THR A 23 -19.07 -3.63 19.28
N THR A 24 -18.57 -2.41 19.34
CA THR A 24 -17.96 -1.73 18.20
C THR A 24 -16.86 -2.59 17.58
N THR A 25 -16.93 -2.79 16.31
CA THR A 25 -15.96 -3.53 15.44
C THR A 25 -14.48 -3.17 15.73
N TYR A 26 -14.21 -1.96 16.23
CA TYR A 26 -12.86 -1.48 16.55
C TYR A 26 -12.13 -2.31 17.61
N ARG A 27 -12.83 -2.82 18.63
CA ARG A 27 -12.20 -3.62 19.69
C ARG A 27 -11.70 -4.96 19.14
N SER A 28 -12.53 -5.64 18.39
CA SER A 28 -12.20 -6.93 17.77
C SER A 28 -11.04 -6.81 16.79
N ILE A 29 -11.05 -5.76 15.96
CA ILE A 29 -9.97 -5.48 15.02
C ILE A 29 -8.67 -5.17 15.78
N SER A 30 -8.73 -4.39 16.86
CA SER A 30 -7.54 -4.09 17.68
C SER A 30 -6.93 -5.37 18.25
N ILE A 31 -7.73 -6.28 18.78
CA ILE A 31 -7.27 -7.58 19.29
C ILE A 31 -6.61 -8.39 18.15
N MET A 32 -7.22 -8.41 16.96
CA MET A 32 -6.68 -9.09 15.79
C MET A 32 -5.31 -8.51 15.36
N VAL A 33 -5.16 -7.19 15.35
CA VAL A 33 -3.89 -6.52 15.06
C VAL A 33 -2.81 -6.95 16.05
N PHE A 34 -3.13 -6.97 17.35
CA PHE A 34 -2.21 -7.42 18.40
C PHE A 34 -1.80 -8.88 18.24
N ILE A 35 -2.77 -9.78 18.03
CA ILE A 35 -2.49 -11.22 17.85
C ILE A 35 -1.59 -11.44 16.63
N LEU A 36 -1.92 -10.82 15.49
CA LEU A 36 -1.14 -10.99 14.26
C LEU A 36 0.25 -10.35 14.39
N GLY A 37 0.37 -9.16 14.98
CA GLY A 37 1.65 -8.48 15.17
C GLY A 37 2.57 -9.24 16.14
N PHE A 38 2.03 -9.70 17.27
CA PHE A 38 2.74 -10.51 18.24
C PHE A 38 3.21 -11.85 17.62
N SER A 39 2.30 -12.54 16.95
CA SER A 39 2.62 -13.79 16.25
C SER A 39 3.66 -13.59 15.15
N ALA A 40 3.61 -12.47 14.43
CA ALA A 40 4.62 -12.12 13.42
C ALA A 40 6.02 -12.03 14.04
N TYR A 41 6.13 -11.38 15.20
CA TYR A 41 7.40 -11.23 15.92
C TYR A 41 7.96 -12.56 16.38
N PHE A 42 7.15 -13.42 17.01
CA PHE A 42 7.62 -14.71 17.54
C PHE A 42 7.90 -15.74 16.44
N LEU A 43 7.05 -15.81 15.43
CA LEU A 43 7.19 -16.76 14.32
C LEU A 43 8.12 -16.26 13.20
N LYS A 44 8.64 -15.03 13.32
CA LYS A 44 9.47 -14.36 12.29
C LYS A 44 8.83 -14.42 10.89
N SER A 45 7.51 -14.24 10.83
CA SER A 45 6.72 -14.40 9.61
C SER A 45 6.38 -13.06 8.96
N ASN A 46 6.95 -12.81 7.77
CA ASN A 46 6.65 -11.62 6.98
C ASN A 46 5.16 -11.54 6.58
N LEU A 47 4.50 -12.69 6.35
CA LEU A 47 3.08 -12.74 6.01
C LEU A 47 2.23 -12.23 7.17
N LEU A 48 2.50 -12.68 8.40
CA LEU A 48 1.77 -12.21 9.58
C LEU A 48 2.01 -10.72 9.85
N SER A 49 3.25 -10.23 9.62
CA SER A 49 3.54 -8.80 9.67
C SER A 49 2.71 -8.01 8.66
N ALA A 50 2.64 -8.46 7.41
CA ALA A 50 1.80 -7.83 6.40
C ALA A 50 0.32 -7.83 6.77
N LEU A 51 -0.21 -8.96 7.24
CA LEU A 51 -1.60 -9.10 7.68
C LEU A 51 -1.93 -8.22 8.88
N SER A 52 -1.00 -8.06 9.83
CA SER A 52 -1.16 -7.14 10.96
C SER A 52 -1.35 -5.69 10.50
N ILE A 53 -0.53 -5.23 9.54
CA ILE A 53 -0.65 -3.88 8.98
C ILE A 53 -1.94 -3.71 8.16
N LEU A 54 -2.33 -4.72 7.39
CA LEU A 54 -3.62 -4.71 6.68
C LEU A 54 -4.80 -4.70 7.65
N SER A 55 -4.74 -5.46 8.76
CA SER A 55 -5.77 -5.39 9.80
C SER A 55 -5.78 -4.03 10.51
N LEU A 56 -4.62 -3.39 10.69
CA LEU A 56 -4.53 -2.04 11.22
C LEU A 56 -5.20 -1.02 10.28
N SER A 57 -5.15 -1.22 8.97
CA SER A 57 -5.81 -0.32 8.02
C SER A 57 -7.33 -0.34 8.14
N THR A 58 -7.93 -1.44 8.57
CA THR A 58 -9.38 -1.50 8.80
C THR A 58 -9.83 -0.65 10.00
N LEU A 59 -8.95 -0.38 10.97
CA LEU A 59 -9.21 0.58 12.06
C LEU A 59 -9.34 2.02 11.54
N LEU A 60 -8.74 2.33 10.39
CA LEU A 60 -8.84 3.62 9.71
C LEU A 60 -9.92 3.60 8.61
N SER A 61 -10.88 2.68 8.73
CA SER A 61 -12.02 2.52 7.81
C SER A 61 -11.61 2.25 6.35
N LEU A 62 -10.46 1.59 6.15
CA LEU A 62 -10.13 0.99 4.86
C LEU A 62 -10.76 -0.39 4.80
N GLY A 63 -11.60 -0.62 3.82
CA GLY A 63 -12.35 -1.86 3.70
C GLY A 63 -12.55 -2.30 2.25
N VAL A 64 -13.08 -3.52 2.12
CA VAL A 64 -13.56 -4.06 0.86
C VAL A 64 -15.06 -4.21 0.96
N GLY A 65 -15.78 -3.48 0.14
CA GLY A 65 -17.23 -3.61 -0.02
C GLY A 65 -17.59 -4.58 -1.14
N TYR A 66 -18.78 -5.17 -1.04
CA TYR A 66 -19.38 -5.96 -2.10
C TYR A 66 -20.77 -5.43 -2.38
N GLU A 67 -20.98 -4.92 -3.58
CA GLU A 67 -22.25 -4.36 -4.00
C GLU A 67 -22.46 -4.60 -5.50
N PHE A 68 -23.70 -4.87 -5.93
CA PHE A 68 -24.07 -5.12 -7.33
C PHE A 68 -23.17 -6.15 -8.06
N ALA A 69 -22.83 -7.28 -7.37
CA ALA A 69 -21.96 -8.33 -7.87
C ALA A 69 -20.52 -7.88 -8.19
N SER A 70 -20.06 -6.80 -7.60
CA SER A 70 -18.68 -6.31 -7.71
C SER A 70 -18.04 -6.06 -6.35
N TYR A 71 -16.73 -6.27 -6.27
CA TYR A 71 -15.92 -5.89 -5.11
C TYR A 71 -15.30 -4.52 -5.36
N PHE A 72 -15.32 -3.67 -4.36
CA PHE A 72 -14.65 -2.38 -4.39
C PHE A 72 -13.87 -2.13 -3.10
N ILE A 73 -12.78 -1.38 -3.23
CA ILE A 73 -12.00 -0.91 -2.09
C ILE A 73 -12.50 0.50 -1.76
N TRP A 74 -12.76 0.74 -0.49
CA TRP A 74 -13.15 2.05 -0.01
C TRP A 74 -12.22 2.50 1.11
N VAL A 75 -12.05 3.81 1.23
CA VAL A 75 -11.31 4.46 2.32
C VAL A 75 -12.15 5.64 2.77
N GLU A 76 -12.68 5.56 3.98
CA GLU A 76 -13.58 6.58 4.51
C GLU A 76 -12.83 7.89 4.84
N TYR A 77 -11.59 7.75 5.33
CA TYR A 77 -10.73 8.87 5.72
C TYR A 77 -9.39 8.80 4.98
N PRO A 78 -9.34 9.18 3.68
CA PRO A 78 -8.12 9.12 2.88
C PRO A 78 -6.96 9.91 3.49
N LEU A 79 -7.20 11.13 3.96
CA LEU A 79 -6.16 11.97 4.56
C LEU A 79 -5.54 11.34 5.82
N LEU A 80 -6.37 10.82 6.72
CA LEU A 80 -5.92 10.13 7.93
C LEU A 80 -5.11 8.87 7.58
N THR A 81 -5.57 8.10 6.61
CA THR A 81 -4.89 6.90 6.10
C THR A 81 -3.50 7.27 5.55
N ILE A 82 -3.41 8.29 4.69
CA ILE A 82 -2.15 8.76 4.11
C ILE A 82 -1.17 9.17 5.20
N ILE A 83 -1.59 10.01 6.15
CA ILE A 83 -0.73 10.51 7.24
C ILE A 83 -0.26 9.36 8.12
N SER A 84 -1.18 8.53 8.62
CA SER A 84 -0.88 7.44 9.56
C SER A 84 0.08 6.42 8.95
N PHE A 85 -0.19 5.95 7.73
CA PHE A 85 0.68 4.96 7.09
C PHE A 85 1.97 5.55 6.54
N SER A 86 2.04 6.86 6.25
CA SER A 86 3.32 7.52 5.95
C SER A 86 4.23 7.54 7.18
N ILE A 87 3.70 7.89 8.36
CA ILE A 87 4.43 7.85 9.61
C ILE A 87 4.90 6.41 9.91
N LEU A 88 4.01 5.42 9.79
CA LEU A 88 4.36 4.01 10.01
C LEU A 88 5.43 3.52 9.04
N ALA A 89 5.34 3.87 7.75
CA ALA A 89 6.34 3.51 6.75
C ALA A 89 7.73 4.04 7.11
N ILE A 90 7.81 5.31 7.52
CA ILE A 90 9.06 5.96 7.93
C ILE A 90 9.59 5.34 9.23
N CYS A 91 8.74 5.12 10.22
CA CYS A 91 9.10 4.52 11.51
C CYS A 91 9.66 3.10 11.31
N PHE A 92 8.94 2.23 10.61
CA PHE A 92 9.39 0.86 10.34
C PHE A 92 10.67 0.82 9.53
N TYR A 93 10.79 1.66 8.50
CA TYR A 93 12.02 1.76 7.72
C TYR A 93 13.22 2.26 8.55
N SER A 94 12.99 3.22 9.45
CA SER A 94 14.04 3.74 10.33
C SER A 94 14.46 2.72 11.39
N LEU A 95 13.51 2.01 11.98
CA LEU A 95 13.74 0.96 12.96
C LEU A 95 14.42 -0.26 12.34
N SER A 96 14.09 -0.61 11.10
CA SER A 96 14.68 -1.75 10.41
C SER A 96 16.21 -1.68 10.31
N LYS A 97 16.78 -0.47 10.32
CA LYS A 97 18.25 -0.27 10.30
C LYS A 97 18.94 -0.49 11.64
N LYS A 98 18.17 -0.65 12.73
CA LYS A 98 18.70 -0.72 14.11
C LYS A 98 18.51 -2.08 14.77
N VAL A 99 17.88 -3.02 14.09
CA VAL A 99 17.51 -4.34 14.62
C VAL A 99 18.25 -5.46 13.92
N ASN A 100 18.14 -6.69 14.45
CA ASN A 100 18.71 -7.89 13.87
C ASN A 100 18.09 -8.23 12.50
N VAL A 101 18.80 -9.03 11.70
CA VAL A 101 18.42 -9.39 10.31
C VAL A 101 17.01 -9.98 10.20
N ASP A 102 16.57 -10.78 11.16
CA ASP A 102 15.24 -11.39 11.12
C ASP A 102 14.13 -10.37 11.45
N ASP A 103 14.37 -9.47 12.40
CA ASP A 103 13.45 -8.40 12.74
C ASP A 103 13.45 -7.31 11.65
N GLU A 104 14.58 -7.08 10.99
CA GLU A 104 14.67 -6.19 9.82
C GLU A 104 13.68 -6.59 8.73
N LYS A 105 13.60 -7.89 8.39
CA LYS A 105 12.67 -8.39 7.36
C LYS A 105 11.21 -8.08 7.69
N LEU A 106 10.82 -8.23 8.96
CA LEU A 106 9.47 -7.93 9.43
C LEU A 106 9.14 -6.44 9.28
N LEU A 107 10.04 -5.59 9.76
CA LEU A 107 9.87 -4.12 9.71
C LEU A 107 9.89 -3.60 8.27
N VAL A 108 10.76 -4.13 7.42
CA VAL A 108 10.79 -3.79 5.99
C VAL A 108 9.47 -4.20 5.31
N THR A 109 8.91 -5.36 5.67
CA THR A 109 7.62 -5.81 5.15
C THR A 109 6.50 -4.87 5.61
N GLY A 110 6.45 -4.51 6.90
CA GLY A 110 5.51 -3.52 7.43
C GLY A 110 5.62 -2.17 6.73
N SER A 111 6.84 -1.66 6.52
CA SER A 111 7.08 -0.42 5.78
C SER A 111 6.55 -0.51 4.34
N ARG A 112 6.78 -1.62 3.63
CA ARG A 112 6.31 -1.82 2.25
C ARG A 112 4.79 -1.83 2.16
N VAL A 113 4.12 -2.55 3.06
CA VAL A 113 2.65 -2.58 3.12
C VAL A 113 2.09 -1.19 3.44
N SER A 114 2.71 -0.47 4.37
CA SER A 114 2.33 0.90 4.67
C SER A 114 2.43 1.83 3.45
N VAL A 115 3.51 1.71 2.65
CA VAL A 115 3.64 2.48 1.38
C VAL A 115 2.54 2.14 0.38
N LEU A 116 2.13 0.87 0.28
CA LEU A 116 0.99 0.48 -0.57
C LEU A 116 -0.29 1.15 -0.08
N LEU A 117 -0.56 1.13 1.23
CA LEU A 117 -1.75 1.74 1.82
C LEU A 117 -1.79 3.26 1.66
N VAL A 118 -0.64 3.95 1.76
CA VAL A 118 -0.52 5.38 1.43
C VAL A 118 -0.98 5.66 0.01
N ASN A 119 -0.50 4.87 -0.95
CA ASN A 119 -0.87 5.06 -2.35
C ASN A 119 -2.35 4.72 -2.62
N LEU A 120 -2.93 3.72 -1.93
CA LEU A 120 -4.36 3.44 -1.99
C LEU A 120 -5.19 4.60 -1.42
N GLY A 121 -4.76 5.18 -0.28
CA GLY A 121 -5.40 6.37 0.28
C GLY A 121 -5.40 7.55 -0.69
N PHE A 122 -4.27 7.83 -1.34
CA PHE A 122 -4.20 8.86 -2.37
C PHE A 122 -5.10 8.55 -3.57
N TRP A 123 -5.11 7.31 -4.03
CA TRP A 123 -5.92 6.90 -5.17
C TRP A 123 -7.41 7.12 -4.90
N ILE A 124 -7.91 6.61 -3.79
CA ILE A 124 -9.32 6.77 -3.39
C ILE A 124 -9.65 8.25 -3.15
N GLY A 125 -8.78 8.98 -2.43
CA GLY A 125 -8.94 10.42 -2.22
C GLY A 125 -8.95 11.23 -3.52
N SER A 126 -8.19 10.79 -4.54
CA SER A 126 -8.19 11.46 -5.85
C SER A 126 -9.46 11.22 -6.67
N LEU A 127 -10.26 10.20 -6.34
CA LEU A 127 -11.55 9.92 -6.98
C LEU A 127 -12.72 10.62 -6.28
N TRP A 128 -12.77 10.54 -4.94
CA TRP A 128 -13.96 10.99 -4.18
C TRP A 128 -13.68 12.10 -3.17
N GLY A 129 -12.42 12.51 -2.97
CA GLY A 129 -12.06 13.48 -1.93
C GLY A 129 -12.01 12.84 -0.54
N ASP A 130 -12.17 13.66 0.49
CA ASP A 130 -12.20 13.30 1.91
C ASP A 130 -13.32 14.07 2.60
N LEU A 131 -13.90 13.54 3.68
CA LEU A 131 -14.93 14.20 4.48
C LEU A 131 -14.51 15.59 4.99
N TRP A 132 -13.20 15.80 5.20
CA TRP A 132 -12.63 17.06 5.68
C TRP A 132 -12.07 17.94 4.56
N LEU A 133 -11.69 17.33 3.44
CA LEU A 133 -11.14 18.01 2.28
C LEU A 133 -11.89 17.51 1.03
N GLU A 134 -13.00 18.13 0.70
CA GLU A 134 -13.88 17.73 -0.41
C GLU A 134 -13.19 17.71 -1.79
N SER A 135 -11.97 18.25 -1.90
CA SER A 135 -11.29 18.41 -3.18
C SER A 135 -10.51 17.17 -3.60
N ALA A 136 -11.08 16.34 -4.47
CA ALA A 136 -10.39 15.26 -5.16
C ALA A 136 -9.13 15.75 -5.93
N HIS A 137 -9.18 16.96 -6.50
CA HIS A 137 -8.04 17.57 -7.20
C HIS A 137 -6.84 17.80 -6.28
N PHE A 138 -7.06 18.15 -5.00
CA PHE A 138 -5.97 18.28 -4.03
C PHE A 138 -5.22 16.97 -3.86
N PHE A 139 -5.94 15.86 -3.69
CA PHE A 139 -5.34 14.53 -3.59
C PHE A 139 -4.61 14.12 -4.86
N SER A 140 -5.18 14.43 -6.02
CA SER A 140 -4.54 14.14 -7.31
C SER A 140 -3.20 14.86 -7.46
N ILE A 141 -3.13 16.16 -7.21
CA ILE A 141 -1.91 16.95 -7.33
C ILE A 141 -0.88 16.53 -6.29
N THR A 142 -1.28 16.38 -5.03
CA THR A 142 -0.37 15.98 -3.95
C THR A 142 0.16 14.57 -4.14
N TRP A 143 -0.65 13.66 -4.70
CA TRP A 143 -0.20 12.31 -5.05
C TRP A 143 0.87 12.32 -6.16
N ALA A 144 0.65 13.09 -7.23
CA ALA A 144 1.65 13.26 -8.28
C ALA A 144 2.98 13.78 -7.72
N LEU A 145 2.94 14.81 -6.87
CA LEU A 145 4.13 15.37 -6.22
C LEU A 145 4.79 14.36 -5.28
N ALA A 146 4.02 13.59 -4.52
CA ALA A 146 4.53 12.54 -3.63
C ALA A 146 5.23 11.42 -4.43
N ILE A 147 4.64 10.95 -5.55
CA ILE A 147 5.23 9.95 -6.43
C ILE A 147 6.56 10.47 -7.00
N LEU A 148 6.59 11.68 -7.53
CA LEU A 148 7.79 12.26 -8.13
C LEU A 148 8.90 12.48 -7.08
N GLY A 149 8.57 13.09 -5.93
CA GLY A 149 9.54 13.37 -4.87
C GLY A 149 10.12 12.09 -4.26
N THR A 150 9.24 11.14 -3.92
CA THR A 150 9.66 9.83 -3.37
C THR A 150 10.41 9.00 -4.42
N GLY A 151 10.01 9.08 -5.68
CA GLY A 151 10.67 8.40 -6.80
C GLY A 151 12.09 8.92 -7.01
N PHE A 152 12.28 10.23 -7.00
CA PHE A 152 13.59 10.85 -7.10
C PHE A 152 14.51 10.47 -5.91
N TRP A 153 13.97 10.48 -4.70
CA TRP A 153 14.70 10.01 -3.52
C TRP A 153 15.05 8.53 -3.63
N ALA A 154 14.10 7.68 -4.03
CA ALA A 154 14.31 6.24 -4.18
C ALA A 154 15.37 5.91 -5.24
N TRP A 155 15.40 6.68 -6.32
CA TRP A 155 16.43 6.57 -7.35
C TRP A 155 17.82 6.91 -6.79
N LYS A 156 17.98 8.05 -6.12
CA LYS A 156 19.25 8.42 -5.48
C LYS A 156 19.69 7.42 -4.40
N ALA A 157 18.75 6.82 -3.68
CA ALA A 157 19.00 5.85 -2.63
C ALA A 157 19.12 4.39 -3.14
N ASN A 158 19.06 4.15 -4.47
CA ASN A 158 19.10 2.83 -5.11
C ASN A 158 18.03 1.85 -4.56
N ARG A 159 16.81 2.34 -4.27
CA ARG A 159 15.70 1.55 -3.71
C ARG A 159 14.79 1.02 -4.81
N VAL A 160 15.27 0.02 -5.56
CA VAL A 160 14.60 -0.54 -6.75
C VAL A 160 13.14 -0.96 -6.47
N TRP A 161 12.87 -1.60 -5.31
CA TRP A 161 11.51 -2.01 -4.98
C TRP A 161 10.53 -0.82 -4.90
N LEU A 162 10.99 0.30 -4.31
CA LEU A 162 10.16 1.50 -4.15
C LEU A 162 9.94 2.19 -5.50
N ILE A 163 10.96 2.24 -6.35
CA ILE A 163 10.82 2.74 -7.73
C ILE A 163 9.75 1.94 -8.49
N ASN A 164 9.76 0.62 -8.36
CA ASN A 164 8.77 -0.24 -9.02
C ASN A 164 7.35 0.01 -8.49
N VAL A 165 7.18 0.13 -7.18
CA VAL A 165 5.88 0.45 -6.55
C VAL A 165 5.38 1.81 -7.03
N LEU A 166 6.23 2.83 -6.99
CA LEU A 166 5.87 4.19 -7.45
C LEU A 166 5.60 4.23 -8.95
N GLY A 167 6.29 3.41 -9.74
CA GLY A 167 6.00 3.26 -11.16
C GLY A 167 4.62 2.67 -11.44
N VAL A 168 4.23 1.64 -10.69
CA VAL A 168 2.88 1.06 -10.77
C VAL A 168 1.83 2.10 -10.38
N PHE A 169 1.98 2.74 -9.23
CA PHE A 169 1.02 3.75 -8.77
C PHE A 169 1.05 5.04 -9.60
N GLY A 170 2.19 5.40 -10.16
CA GLY A 170 2.28 6.48 -11.15
C GLY A 170 1.49 6.17 -12.41
N SER A 171 1.51 4.92 -12.86
CA SER A 171 0.67 4.46 -13.97
C SER A 171 -0.82 4.48 -13.60
N VAL A 172 -1.17 4.00 -12.40
CA VAL A 172 -2.56 4.08 -11.88
C VAL A 172 -3.01 5.53 -11.84
N HIS A 173 -2.21 6.42 -11.26
CA HIS A 173 -2.51 7.86 -11.21
C HIS A 173 -2.73 8.45 -12.60
N PHE A 174 -1.80 8.19 -13.54
CA PHE A 174 -1.92 8.67 -14.92
C PHE A 174 -3.23 8.19 -15.56
N TYR A 175 -3.56 6.89 -15.46
CA TYR A 175 -4.78 6.36 -16.06
C TYR A 175 -6.04 6.86 -15.38
N THR A 176 -6.03 7.02 -14.06
CA THR A 176 -7.15 7.62 -13.34
C THR A 176 -7.44 9.02 -13.88
N GLN A 177 -6.42 9.89 -13.95
CA GLN A 177 -6.60 11.24 -14.46
C GLN A 177 -6.92 11.28 -15.97
N TRP A 178 -6.39 10.35 -16.74
CA TRP A 178 -6.70 10.21 -18.16
C TRP A 178 -8.18 9.93 -18.40
N PHE A 179 -8.73 8.95 -17.69
CA PHE A 179 -10.15 8.58 -17.88
C PHE A 179 -11.11 9.55 -17.20
N GLU A 180 -10.75 10.18 -16.10
CA GLU A 180 -11.52 11.26 -15.48
C GLU A 180 -11.65 12.46 -16.43
N THR A 181 -10.61 12.78 -17.19
CA THR A 181 -10.57 13.95 -18.08
C THR A 181 -11.17 13.65 -19.46
N LEU A 182 -10.85 12.52 -20.07
CA LEU A 182 -11.20 12.19 -21.46
C LEU A 182 -12.40 11.23 -21.57
N GLY A 183 -12.83 10.63 -20.47
CA GLY A 183 -13.84 9.60 -20.44
C GLY A 183 -13.38 8.27 -21.07
N ALA A 184 -14.20 7.22 -20.88
CA ALA A 184 -13.95 5.88 -21.43
C ALA A 184 -14.48 5.74 -22.87
N GLN A 185 -14.06 6.63 -23.76
CA GLN A 185 -14.42 6.57 -25.19
C GLN A 185 -13.49 5.60 -25.95
N PRO A 186 -13.92 5.02 -27.09
CA PRO A 186 -13.09 4.08 -27.86
C PRO A 186 -11.70 4.63 -28.23
N GLY A 187 -11.62 5.93 -28.58
CA GLY A 187 -10.34 6.60 -28.86
C GLY A 187 -9.43 6.71 -27.64
N SER A 188 -9.97 7.12 -26.48
CA SER A 188 -9.18 7.21 -25.24
C SER A 188 -8.71 5.83 -24.76
N LEU A 189 -9.52 4.78 -24.92
CA LEU A 189 -9.15 3.40 -24.61
C LEU A 189 -8.00 2.91 -25.52
N PHE A 190 -8.09 3.17 -26.82
CA PHE A 190 -7.04 2.79 -27.78
C PHE A 190 -5.71 3.47 -27.46
N PHE A 191 -5.70 4.81 -27.35
CA PHE A 191 -4.47 5.55 -27.06
C PHE A 191 -3.94 5.23 -25.65
N GLY A 192 -4.80 5.07 -24.66
CA GLY A 192 -4.44 4.60 -23.34
C GLY A 192 -3.73 3.25 -23.38
N GLY A 193 -4.23 2.30 -24.16
CA GLY A 193 -3.59 0.99 -24.37
C GLY A 193 -2.21 1.08 -25.00
N VAL A 194 -2.03 1.91 -26.03
CA VAL A 194 -0.72 2.15 -26.66
C VAL A 194 0.27 2.75 -25.67
N ILE A 195 -0.14 3.74 -24.88
CA ILE A 195 0.68 4.35 -23.84
C ILE A 195 1.06 3.32 -22.76
N ALA A 196 0.14 2.43 -22.34
CA ALA A 196 0.41 1.36 -21.37
C ALA A 196 1.57 0.46 -21.84
N VAL A 197 1.54 0.04 -23.10
CA VAL A 197 2.61 -0.79 -23.68
C VAL A 197 3.94 -0.01 -23.69
N GLY A 198 3.91 1.28 -24.07
CA GLY A 198 5.09 2.14 -24.03
C GLY A 198 5.69 2.25 -22.62
N ILE A 199 4.88 2.53 -21.62
CA ILE A 199 5.28 2.59 -20.21
C ILE A 199 5.88 1.26 -19.75
N ALA A 200 5.25 0.13 -20.06
CA ALA A 200 5.74 -1.19 -19.69
C ALA A 200 7.13 -1.49 -20.29
N ILE A 201 7.36 -1.11 -21.55
CA ILE A 201 8.66 -1.26 -22.22
C ILE A 201 9.72 -0.37 -21.56
N LEU A 202 9.38 0.88 -21.24
CA LEU A 202 10.28 1.82 -20.56
C LEU A 202 10.67 1.29 -19.17
N PHE A 203 9.72 0.80 -18.37
CA PHE A 203 10.00 0.20 -17.07
C PHE A 203 10.88 -1.05 -17.17
N LYS A 204 10.63 -1.91 -18.15
CA LYS A 204 11.46 -3.09 -18.39
C LYS A 204 12.92 -2.69 -18.68
N ARG A 205 13.14 -1.70 -19.56
CA ARG A 205 14.48 -1.18 -19.88
C ARG A 205 15.15 -0.53 -18.67
N PHE A 206 14.42 0.31 -17.96
CA PHE A 206 14.93 1.01 -16.78
C PHE A 206 15.34 0.03 -15.67
N ASN A 207 14.52 -0.96 -15.35
CA ASN A 207 14.83 -2.00 -14.37
C ASN A 207 16.04 -2.86 -14.80
N HIS A 208 16.18 -3.13 -16.09
CA HIS A 208 17.34 -3.86 -16.61
C HIS A 208 18.63 -3.05 -16.39
N ASN A 209 18.63 -1.77 -16.74
CA ASN A 209 19.78 -0.89 -16.58
C ASN A 209 20.17 -0.71 -15.10
N LEU A 210 19.20 -0.50 -14.21
CA LEU A 210 19.44 -0.41 -12.77
C LEU A 210 20.08 -1.68 -12.21
N LYS A 211 19.63 -2.86 -12.63
CA LYS A 211 20.22 -4.14 -12.20
C LYS A 211 21.66 -4.30 -12.66
N MET A 212 21.97 -3.86 -13.86
CA MET A 212 23.34 -3.91 -14.39
C MET A 212 24.26 -2.96 -13.62
N GLU A 213 23.85 -1.72 -13.40
CA GLU A 213 24.61 -0.72 -12.64
C GLU A 213 24.89 -1.17 -11.20
N ILE A 214 23.89 -1.78 -10.51
CA ILE A 214 24.08 -2.32 -9.17
C ILE A 214 25.05 -3.51 -9.15
N LYS A 215 25.03 -4.34 -10.22
CA LYS A 215 25.95 -5.46 -10.36
C LYS A 215 27.38 -4.99 -10.56
N ASP A 216 27.57 -4.02 -11.44
CA ASP A 216 28.89 -3.46 -11.73
C ASP A 216 29.50 -2.77 -10.49
N ASN A 217 28.72 -1.97 -9.75
CA ASN A 217 29.15 -1.35 -8.50
C ASN A 217 29.48 -2.34 -7.37
N LYS A 218 28.97 -3.57 -7.42
CA LYS A 218 29.34 -4.65 -6.46
C LYS A 218 30.63 -5.39 -6.85
N LEU A 219 31.00 -5.35 -8.12
CA LEU A 219 32.26 -5.99 -8.61
C LEU A 219 33.50 -5.13 -8.31
N PHE A 220 33.31 -3.83 -8.00
CA PHE A 220 34.39 -2.89 -7.67
C PHE A 220 34.50 -2.58 -6.16
N LYS A 221 33.76 -3.30 -5.30
CA LYS A 221 33.88 -3.27 -3.84
C LYS A 221 34.32 -4.64 -3.31
#